data_7265083a5f3ebe6dfc6c5974a540a061
#
_entry.id   7265083a5f3ebe6dfc6c5974a540a061
#
_cell.length_a   1.000
_cell.length_b   1.000
_cell.length_c   1.000
_cell.angle_alpha   90.00
_cell.angle_beta   90.00
_cell.angle_gamma   90.00
#
_symmetry.space_group_name_H-M   'P 1'
#
loop_
_entity.id
_entity.type
_entity.pdbx_description
1 polymer ?
#
loop_
_entity_poly.entity_id
_entity_poly.type
_entity_poly.pdbx_seq_one_letter_code
_entity_poly.pdbx_strand_id
1 'polypeptide(L)'
;VWVEDCSIAAIYLQLKAEDMGLCSCWVQVRNRKSCDENESSDAYIRQLLSIPENYAVECVISIGYKVEERKPFDESKLQLDKIHQNKF
;
A
#
# COMPACT_ATOMS: atom_id res chain seq x y z
N VAL A 1 -16.31 2.54 -5.02
CA VAL A 1 -15.95 2.09 -3.65
C VAL A 1 -14.94 0.95 -3.62
N TRP A 2 -14.61 0.37 -4.79
CA TRP A 2 -13.65 -0.75 -4.80
C TRP A 2 -12.25 -0.32 -4.29
N VAL A 3 -11.86 0.92 -4.51
CA VAL A 3 -10.56 1.44 -4.05
C VAL A 3 -10.51 1.44 -2.52
N GLU A 4 -11.56 1.90 -1.88
CA GLU A 4 -11.67 1.94 -0.42
C GLU A 4 -11.66 0.53 0.15
N ASP A 5 -12.45 -0.37 -0.44
CA ASP A 5 -12.51 -1.77 0.00
C ASP A 5 -11.16 -2.46 -0.10
N CYS A 6 -10.47 -2.28 -1.22
CA CYS A 6 -9.14 -2.86 -1.42
C CYS A 6 -8.10 -2.25 -0.48
N SER A 7 -8.18 -0.95 -0.22
CA SER A 7 -7.28 -0.27 0.71
C SER A 7 -7.45 -0.79 2.13
N ILE A 8 -8.69 -1.01 2.57
CA ILE A 8 -8.98 -1.57 3.88
C ILE A 8 -8.43 -3.00 3.98
N ALA A 9 -8.68 -3.83 2.96
CA ALA A 9 -8.14 -5.19 2.92
C ALA A 9 -6.62 -5.19 2.98
N ALA A 10 -5.98 -4.27 2.26
CA ALA A 10 -4.53 -4.15 2.22
C ALA A 10 -3.93 -3.83 3.58
N ILE A 11 -4.52 -2.89 4.34
CA ILE A 11 -4.00 -2.54 5.66
C ILE A 11 -4.17 -3.71 6.65
N TYR A 12 -5.28 -4.46 6.58
CA TYR A 12 -5.44 -5.66 7.40
C TYR A 12 -4.36 -6.70 7.08
N LEU A 13 -4.04 -6.86 5.80
CA LEU A 13 -2.98 -7.79 5.38
C LEU A 13 -1.62 -7.34 5.93
N GLN A 14 -1.31 -6.05 5.86
CA GLN A 14 -0.06 -5.51 6.38
C GLN A 14 0.03 -5.63 7.91
N LEU A 15 -1.07 -5.40 8.62
CA LEU A 15 -1.11 -5.58 10.07
C LEU A 15 -0.90 -7.04 10.46
N LYS A 16 -1.49 -7.97 9.70
CA LYS A 16 -1.28 -9.40 9.93
C LYS A 16 0.16 -9.81 9.66
N ALA A 17 0.77 -9.28 8.61
CA ALA A 17 2.18 -9.53 8.31
C ALA A 17 3.07 -9.06 9.48
N GLU A 18 2.81 -7.87 10.01
CA GLU A 18 3.54 -7.33 11.17
C GLU A 18 3.37 -8.23 12.39
N ASP A 19 2.15 -8.69 12.66
CA ASP A 19 1.86 -9.60 13.76
C ASP A 19 2.62 -10.93 13.63
N MET A 20 2.88 -11.37 12.42
CA MET A 20 3.64 -12.58 12.13
C MET A 20 5.16 -12.37 12.12
N GLY A 21 5.63 -11.17 12.43
CA GLY A 21 7.05 -10.84 12.41
C GLY A 21 7.62 -10.59 11.02
N LEU A 22 6.76 -10.33 10.04
CA LEU A 22 7.17 -10.02 8.67
C LEU A 22 7.12 -8.51 8.44
N CYS A 23 7.81 -8.06 7.40
CA CYS A 23 7.73 -6.69 6.90
C CYS A 23 6.92 -6.65 5.64
N SER A 24 6.25 -5.55 5.41
CA SER A 24 5.51 -5.33 4.17
C SER A 24 5.67 -3.89 3.70
N CYS A 25 5.46 -3.68 2.40
CA CYS A 25 5.52 -2.37 1.79
C CYS A 25 4.42 -2.23 0.75
N TRP A 26 3.68 -1.13 0.85
CA TRP A 26 2.69 -0.75 -0.15
C TRP A 26 3.40 -0.15 -1.35
N VAL A 27 3.12 -0.66 -2.54
CA VAL A 27 3.60 -0.11 -3.81
C VAL A 27 2.39 0.35 -4.61
N GLN A 28 2.29 1.66 -4.79
CA GLN A 28 1.17 2.26 -5.52
C GLN A 28 1.21 1.89 -7.00
N VAL A 29 0.11 1.36 -7.51
CA VAL A 29 -0.05 1.03 -8.93
C VAL A 29 -1.09 1.94 -9.57
N ARG A 30 -2.24 2.10 -8.94
CA ARG A 30 -3.33 2.94 -9.43
C ARG A 30 -2.84 4.37 -9.64
N ASN A 31 -3.15 4.92 -10.81
CA ASN A 31 -2.76 6.29 -11.19
C ASN A 31 -1.24 6.51 -11.24
N ARG A 32 -0.48 5.45 -11.55
CA ARG A 32 0.96 5.54 -11.78
C ARG A 32 1.30 5.05 -13.18
N LYS A 33 2.38 5.57 -13.71
CA LYS A 33 2.93 5.13 -14.99
C LYS A 33 3.97 4.04 -14.76
N SER A 34 4.11 3.15 -15.72
CA SER A 34 5.16 2.13 -15.71
C SER A 34 6.53 2.75 -16.05
N CYS A 35 7.57 1.92 -16.06
CA CYS A 35 8.90 2.34 -16.51
C CYS A 35 8.87 2.87 -17.95
N ASP A 36 8.00 2.32 -18.79
CA ASP A 36 7.66 2.90 -20.10
C ASP A 36 6.51 3.88 -19.88
N GLU A 37 6.80 5.19 -19.97
CA GLU A 37 5.83 6.26 -19.71
C GLU A 37 4.60 6.23 -20.62
N ASN A 38 4.61 5.41 -21.67
CA ASN A 38 3.49 5.26 -22.60
C ASN A 38 2.41 4.31 -22.08
N GLU A 39 2.66 3.62 -20.95
CA GLU A 39 1.75 2.63 -20.41
C GLU A 39 1.52 2.88 -18.92
N SER A 40 0.29 2.65 -18.43
CA SER A 40 0.01 2.72 -17.01
C SER A 40 0.59 1.52 -16.27
N SER A 41 0.94 1.70 -15.00
CA SER A 41 1.39 0.59 -14.16
C SER A 41 0.33 -0.49 -14.03
N ASP A 42 -0.94 -0.10 -13.95
CA ASP A 42 -2.07 -1.03 -13.92
C ASP A 42 -2.09 -1.94 -15.15
N ALA A 43 -2.02 -1.35 -16.35
CA ALA A 43 -1.99 -2.12 -17.60
C ALA A 43 -0.78 -3.04 -17.67
N TYR A 44 0.38 -2.57 -17.27
CA TYR A 44 1.61 -3.34 -17.26
C TYR A 44 1.48 -4.59 -16.38
N ILE A 45 0.97 -4.43 -15.16
CA ILE A 45 0.84 -5.54 -14.21
C ILE A 45 -0.26 -6.51 -14.66
N ARG A 46 -1.37 -6.00 -15.19
CA ARG A 46 -2.45 -6.86 -15.70
C ARG A 46 -1.92 -7.75 -16.83
N GLN A 47 -1.12 -7.19 -17.72
CA GLN A 47 -0.52 -7.95 -18.81
C GLN A 47 0.49 -8.97 -18.29
N LEU A 48 1.36 -8.56 -17.36
CA LEU A 48 2.40 -9.42 -16.79
C LEU A 48 1.81 -10.65 -16.10
N LEU A 49 0.71 -10.50 -15.39
CA LEU A 49 0.09 -11.54 -14.58
C LEU A 49 -1.14 -12.17 -15.25
N SER A 50 -1.43 -11.80 -16.50
CA SER A 50 -2.59 -12.31 -17.24
C SER A 50 -3.92 -12.07 -16.52
N ILE A 51 -4.06 -10.90 -15.91
CA ILE A 51 -5.28 -10.50 -15.19
C ILE A 51 -6.33 -10.08 -16.24
N PRO A 52 -7.58 -10.57 -16.13
CA PRO A 52 -8.65 -10.20 -17.06
C PRO A 52 -8.93 -8.70 -17.07
N GLU A 53 -9.41 -8.18 -18.21
CA GLU A 53 -9.66 -6.75 -18.41
C GLU A 53 -10.70 -6.16 -17.47
N ASN A 54 -11.59 -6.98 -16.92
CA ASN A 54 -12.61 -6.51 -15.98
C ASN A 54 -12.09 -6.29 -14.56
N TYR A 55 -10.79 -6.51 -14.32
CA TYR A 55 -10.12 -6.22 -13.05
C TYR A 55 -9.15 -5.06 -13.23
N ALA A 56 -8.96 -4.32 -12.15
CA ALA A 56 -7.96 -3.27 -12.07
C ALA A 56 -7.04 -3.52 -10.89
N VAL A 57 -5.80 -3.02 -10.97
CA VAL A 57 -4.81 -3.21 -9.91
C VAL A 57 -4.66 -1.88 -9.15
N GLU A 58 -4.89 -1.91 -7.84
CA GLU A 58 -4.69 -0.74 -6.99
C GLU A 58 -3.24 -0.62 -6.52
N CYS A 59 -2.70 -1.72 -6.03
CA CYS A 59 -1.37 -1.74 -5.42
C CYS A 59 -0.76 -3.14 -5.50
N VAL A 60 0.52 -3.19 -5.19
CA VAL A 60 1.24 -4.43 -4.90
C VAL A 60 1.78 -4.31 -3.49
N ILE A 61 1.68 -5.36 -2.71
CA ILE A 61 2.25 -5.39 -1.37
C ILE A 61 3.36 -6.42 -1.35
N SER A 62 4.59 -5.95 -1.19
CA SER A 62 5.73 -6.85 -1.01
C SER A 62 5.80 -7.28 0.45
N ILE A 63 6.04 -8.56 0.70
CA ILE A 63 6.11 -9.11 2.05
C ILE A 63 7.38 -9.96 2.15
N GLY A 64 8.11 -9.80 3.25
CA GLY A 64 9.33 -10.54 3.47
C GLY A 64 9.83 -10.43 4.89
N TYR A 65 10.97 -11.07 5.15
CA TYR A 65 11.61 -11.00 6.45
C TYR A 65 12.43 -9.72 6.60
N LYS A 66 12.53 -9.21 7.83
CA LYS A 66 13.33 -8.03 8.13
C LYS A 66 14.81 -8.33 7.92
N VAL A 67 15.49 -7.47 7.18
CA VAL A 67 16.95 -7.51 7.02
C VAL A 67 17.60 -6.58 8.05
N GLU A 68 16.95 -5.45 8.35
CA GLU A 68 17.44 -4.47 9.32
C GLU A 68 16.29 -4.07 10.26
N GLU A 69 16.64 -3.84 11.52
CA GLU A 69 15.69 -3.27 12.47
C GLU A 69 15.69 -1.74 12.34
N ARG A 70 14.51 -1.18 12.15
CA ARG A 70 14.33 0.25 12.16
C ARG A 70 14.13 0.74 13.59
N LYS A 71 14.50 1.99 13.85
CA LYS A 71 14.23 2.63 15.13
C LYS A 71 12.75 2.63 15.41
N PRO A 72 12.33 2.44 16.68
CA PRO A 72 10.94 2.60 17.06
C PRO A 72 10.41 3.97 16.68
N PHE A 73 9.13 4.04 16.45
CA PHE A 73 8.44 5.27 16.14
C PHE A 73 8.60 6.27 17.31
N ASP A 74 8.94 7.52 16.98
CA ASP A 74 9.10 8.58 17.96
C ASP A 74 7.78 9.35 18.09
N GLU A 75 7.09 9.15 19.21
CA GLU A 75 5.80 9.79 19.49
C GLU A 75 5.90 11.31 19.54
N SER A 76 7.07 11.88 19.85
CA SER A 76 7.25 13.34 19.90
C SER A 76 7.10 13.99 18.53
N LYS A 77 7.20 13.22 17.43
CA LYS A 77 7.02 13.70 16.08
C LYS A 77 5.59 13.68 15.60
N LEU A 78 4.66 13.22 16.42
CA LEU A 78 3.25 13.24 16.06
C LEU A 78 2.75 14.68 15.97
N GLN A 79 1.99 14.94 14.93
CA GLN A 79 1.40 16.25 14.70
C GLN A 79 0.06 16.36 15.43
N LEU A 80 0.10 16.34 16.76
CA LEU A 80 -1.10 16.36 17.60
C LEU A 80 -1.93 17.63 17.42
N ASP A 81 -1.31 18.73 16.98
CA ASP A 81 -1.97 19.98 16.66
C ASP A 81 -2.99 19.85 15.52
N LYS A 82 -2.91 18.78 14.74
CA LYS A 82 -3.87 18.48 13.68
C LYS A 82 -5.10 17.74 14.17
N ILE A 83 -5.13 17.36 15.44
CA ILE A 83 -6.26 16.67 16.04
C ILE A 83 -7.20 17.72 16.63
N HIS A 84 -8.43 17.76 16.15
CA HIS A 84 -9.46 18.67 16.59
C HIS A 84 -10.58 17.90 17.25
N GLN A 85 -11.08 18.40 18.39
CA GLN A 85 -12.16 17.75 19.13
C GLN A 85 -13.47 18.46 18.84
N ASN A 86 -14.44 17.70 18.30
CA ASN A 86 -15.83 18.11 18.03
C ASN A 86 -16.00 19.12 16.88
N LYS A 87 -15.03 19.95 16.62
CA LYS A 87 -15.07 20.90 15.49
C LYS A 87 -13.65 21.23 15.06
N PHE A 88 -13.53 21.63 13.82
CA PHE A 88 -12.24 21.94 13.17
C PHE A 88 -11.63 23.26 13.62
#